data_ce50bbfe32efa396f5400799f215f072
#
_entry.id   ce50bbfe32efa396f5400799f215f072
#
_cell.length_a   1.000
_cell.length_b   1.000
_cell.length_c   1.000
_cell.angle_alpha   90.00
_cell.angle_beta   90.00
_cell.angle_gamma   90.00
#
_symmetry.space_group_name_H-M   'P 1'
#
loop_
_entity.id
_entity.type
_entity.pdbx_description
1 polymer ?
#
loop_
_entity_poly.entity_id
_entity_poly.type
_entity_poly.pdbx_seq_one_letter_code
_entity_poly.pdbx_strand_id
1 'polypeptide(L)'
;DAGRGALGANMFRVFASYDPTIFSCRVVTEKDVAKELLSGVHENSLKLWSHFAKMEWESGRKASARKIYAKVFSTATSAKVQDISHLALSWVECELRESDRENALKVLLALASVDSGEETTPNAARVEGATVFLRAQNLFNQKMNNAFAGGGVWKGREHDGLQEYGIALIQCFAHFQYLNKQTCKEI
;
A
#
# COMPACT_ATOMS: atom_id res chain seq x y z
N ASP A 1 6.22 4.18 27.62
CA ASP A 1 4.81 3.78 27.46
C ASP A 1 3.84 4.91 27.06
N ALA A 2 4.30 6.17 27.04
CA ALA A 2 3.45 7.32 26.73
C ALA A 2 3.19 7.56 25.21
N GLY A 3 3.85 6.84 24.31
CA GLY A 3 3.72 7.04 22.86
C GLY A 3 2.61 6.23 22.16
N ARG A 4 2.09 5.18 22.79
CA ARG A 4 1.07 4.31 22.18
C ARG A 4 -0.36 4.85 22.25
N GLY A 5 -0.63 5.79 23.16
CA GLY A 5 -1.97 6.35 23.33
C GLY A 5 -2.34 7.46 22.35
N ALA A 6 -1.36 8.15 21.77
CA ALA A 6 -1.61 9.35 20.98
C ALA A 6 -2.05 9.06 19.54
N LEU A 7 -1.58 7.97 18.95
CA LEU A 7 -1.96 7.56 17.58
C LEU A 7 -3.38 6.98 17.53
N GLY A 8 -3.77 6.19 18.55
CA GLY A 8 -5.14 5.68 18.67
C GLY A 8 -6.16 6.81 18.84
N ALA A 9 -5.85 7.82 19.64
CA ALA A 9 -6.73 8.97 19.88
C ALA A 9 -6.96 9.84 18.64
N ASN A 10 -5.99 9.95 17.75
CA ASN A 10 -6.14 10.71 16.50
C ASN A 10 -6.96 9.96 15.44
N MET A 11 -6.84 8.64 15.34
CA MET A 11 -7.74 7.84 14.50
C MET A 11 -9.19 7.91 15.02
N PHE A 12 -9.40 7.85 16.31
CA PHE A 12 -10.73 8.02 16.91
C PHE A 12 -11.37 9.36 16.58
N ARG A 13 -10.59 10.45 16.53
CA ARG A 13 -11.09 11.78 16.15
C ARG A 13 -11.54 11.87 14.69
N VAL A 14 -10.84 11.20 13.79
CA VAL A 14 -11.22 11.17 12.36
C VAL A 14 -12.50 10.37 12.15
N PHE A 15 -12.71 9.28 12.89
CA PHE A 15 -13.91 8.47 12.81
C PHE A 15 -15.11 9.09 13.56
N ALA A 16 -14.89 9.74 14.70
CA ALA A 16 -15.96 10.39 15.48
C ALA A 16 -16.59 11.61 14.78
N SER A 17 -15.92 12.17 13.79
CA SER A 17 -16.51 13.26 12.99
C SER A 17 -17.49 12.77 11.91
N TYR A 18 -17.59 11.44 11.70
CA TYR A 18 -18.39 10.90 10.59
C TYR A 18 -19.82 10.45 10.97
N ASP A 19 -20.07 10.00 12.20
CA ASP A 19 -21.45 9.73 12.67
C ASP A 19 -21.54 9.59 14.20
N PRO A 20 -22.20 10.53 14.91
CA PRO A 20 -22.35 10.48 16.35
C PRO A 20 -23.37 9.46 16.86
N THR A 21 -24.14 8.79 16.01
CA THR A 21 -25.20 7.85 16.42
C THR A 21 -24.71 6.42 16.67
N ILE A 22 -23.45 6.10 16.33
CA ILE A 22 -22.87 4.76 16.51
C ILE A 22 -22.37 4.51 17.94
N PHE A 23 -22.35 5.50 18.82
CA PHE A 23 -21.89 5.38 20.21
C PHE A 23 -22.99 4.89 21.18
N SER A 24 -23.39 3.63 21.05
CA SER A 24 -24.06 2.91 22.12
C SER A 24 -23.03 2.09 22.91
N CYS A 25 -22.66 2.58 24.08
CA CYS A 25 -22.02 1.97 25.27
C CYS A 25 -21.44 0.53 25.22
N ARG A 26 -20.84 0.10 24.12
CA ARG A 26 -19.95 -1.06 24.07
C ARG A 26 -18.53 -0.55 24.05
N VAL A 27 -17.63 -1.15 24.79
CA VAL A 27 -16.19 -0.94 24.59
C VAL A 27 -15.86 -1.53 23.22
N VAL A 28 -16.07 -0.72 22.19
CA VAL A 28 -15.79 -1.09 20.79
C VAL A 28 -14.29 -0.96 20.64
N THR A 29 -13.61 -2.04 20.32
CA THR A 29 -12.19 -1.97 20.05
C THR A 29 -11.96 -1.27 18.71
N GLU A 30 -10.82 -0.57 18.53
CA GLU A 30 -10.43 0.05 17.26
C GLU A 30 -10.56 -0.92 16.08
N LYS A 31 -10.34 -2.20 16.35
CA LYS A 31 -10.46 -3.30 15.40
C LYS A 31 -11.91 -3.57 14.99
N ASP A 32 -12.86 -3.45 15.90
CA ASP A 32 -14.28 -3.71 15.61
C ASP A 32 -14.85 -2.56 14.78
N VAL A 33 -14.50 -1.31 15.10
CA VAL A 33 -14.87 -0.13 14.29
C VAL A 33 -14.29 -0.23 12.88
N ALA A 34 -13.01 -0.59 12.77
CA ALA A 34 -12.37 -0.74 11.46
C ALA A 34 -13.04 -1.84 10.62
N LYS A 35 -13.38 -2.97 11.22
CA LYS A 35 -14.10 -4.06 10.51
C LYS A 35 -15.49 -3.63 10.06
N GLU A 36 -16.23 -2.92 10.89
CA GLU A 36 -17.56 -2.44 10.57
C GLU A 36 -17.53 -1.45 9.39
N LEU A 37 -16.59 -0.52 9.41
CA LEU A 37 -16.37 0.43 8.30
C LEU A 37 -15.97 -0.29 7.01
N LEU A 38 -15.14 -1.34 7.09
CA LEU A 38 -14.66 -2.09 5.94
C LEU A 38 -15.68 -3.12 5.42
N SER A 39 -16.69 -3.49 6.20
CA SER A 39 -17.78 -4.40 5.76
C SER A 39 -18.96 -3.70 5.10
N GLY A 40 -18.97 -2.35 5.06
CA GLY A 40 -20.07 -1.55 4.56
C GLY A 40 -19.74 -0.76 3.29
N VAL A 41 -20.15 0.50 3.27
CA VAL A 41 -20.01 1.42 2.13
C VAL A 41 -18.55 1.62 1.66
N HIS A 42 -17.57 1.34 2.52
CA HIS A 42 -16.16 1.57 2.28
C HIS A 42 -15.35 0.30 2.02
N GLU A 43 -15.99 -0.83 1.73
CA GLU A 43 -15.27 -2.11 1.48
C GLU A 43 -14.24 -2.03 0.35
N ASN A 44 -14.49 -1.16 -0.64
CA ASN A 44 -13.60 -0.95 -1.78
C ASN A 44 -12.55 0.15 -1.57
N SER A 45 -12.49 0.77 -0.39
CA SER A 45 -11.51 1.82 -0.12
C SER A 45 -10.14 1.25 0.19
N LEU A 46 -9.22 1.25 -0.80
CA LEU A 46 -7.83 0.81 -0.61
C LEU A 46 -7.13 1.60 0.50
N LYS A 47 -7.45 2.89 0.63
CA LYS A 47 -6.87 3.77 1.65
C LYS A 47 -7.24 3.29 3.07
N LEU A 48 -8.52 2.96 3.30
CA LEU A 48 -8.96 2.42 4.59
C LEU A 48 -8.36 1.03 4.88
N TRP A 49 -8.30 0.16 3.89
CA TRP A 49 -7.64 -1.14 4.04
C TRP A 49 -6.15 -1.01 4.35
N SER A 50 -5.45 -0.08 3.70
CA SER A 50 -4.05 0.22 3.99
C SER A 50 -3.86 0.68 5.44
N HIS A 51 -4.70 1.59 5.94
CA HIS A 51 -4.66 2.04 7.33
C HIS A 51 -4.95 0.91 8.31
N PHE A 52 -5.94 0.06 8.02
CA PHE A 52 -6.25 -1.09 8.86
C PHE A 52 -5.09 -2.09 8.94
N ALA A 53 -4.48 -2.42 7.80
CA ALA A 53 -3.33 -3.30 7.75
C ALA A 53 -2.13 -2.71 8.53
N LYS A 54 -1.88 -1.40 8.39
CA LYS A 54 -0.84 -0.69 9.13
C LYS A 54 -1.11 -0.71 10.64
N MET A 55 -2.35 -0.52 11.07
CA MET A 55 -2.75 -0.62 12.48
C MET A 55 -2.50 -2.03 13.05
N GLU A 56 -2.85 -3.09 12.29
CA GLU A 56 -2.54 -4.48 12.67
C GLU A 56 -1.02 -4.69 12.79
N TRP A 57 -0.24 -4.10 11.88
CA TRP A 57 1.22 -4.14 11.93
C TRP A 57 1.78 -3.49 13.18
N GLU A 58 1.39 -2.25 13.47
CA GLU A 58 1.83 -1.47 14.63
C GLU A 58 1.40 -2.10 15.96
N SER A 59 0.31 -2.88 15.94
CA SER A 59 -0.13 -3.70 17.08
C SER A 59 0.68 -5.00 17.25
N GLY A 60 1.73 -5.23 16.45
CA GLY A 60 2.58 -6.42 16.50
C GLY A 60 2.02 -7.64 15.77
N ARG A 61 0.81 -7.55 15.18
CA ARG A 61 0.17 -8.66 14.44
C ARG A 61 0.60 -8.69 12.97
N LYS A 62 1.92 -8.71 12.72
CA LYS A 62 2.54 -8.58 11.38
C LYS A 62 2.04 -9.64 10.39
N ALA A 63 1.89 -10.89 10.82
CA ALA A 63 1.37 -11.95 9.96
C ALA A 63 -0.08 -11.70 9.51
N SER A 64 -0.92 -11.11 10.37
CA SER A 64 -2.29 -10.70 10.03
C SER A 64 -2.27 -9.55 9.03
N ALA A 65 -1.44 -8.54 9.28
CA ALA A 65 -1.27 -7.39 8.40
C ALA A 65 -0.82 -7.80 7.00
N ARG A 66 0.18 -8.68 6.86
CA ARG A 66 0.63 -9.23 5.58
C ARG A 66 -0.50 -9.93 4.82
N LYS A 67 -1.33 -10.72 5.51
CA LYS A 67 -2.49 -11.37 4.89
C LYS A 67 -3.52 -10.36 4.38
N ILE A 68 -3.76 -9.30 5.14
CA ILE A 68 -4.67 -8.22 4.74
C ILE A 68 -4.12 -7.52 3.50
N TYR A 69 -2.87 -7.06 3.54
CA TYR A 69 -2.22 -6.43 2.39
C TYR A 69 -2.27 -7.31 1.14
N ALA A 70 -1.88 -8.59 1.24
CA ALA A 70 -1.87 -9.52 0.11
C ALA A 70 -3.27 -9.72 -0.50
N LYS A 71 -4.29 -9.91 0.35
CA LYS A 71 -5.67 -10.08 -0.11
C LYS A 71 -6.19 -8.83 -0.82
N VAL A 72 -5.99 -7.66 -0.21
CA VAL A 72 -6.47 -6.39 -0.78
C VAL A 72 -5.72 -6.06 -2.07
N PHE A 73 -4.41 -6.31 -2.12
CA PHE A 73 -3.59 -6.15 -3.33
C PHE A 73 -4.11 -7.01 -4.48
N SER A 74 -4.35 -8.29 -4.23
CA SER A 74 -4.89 -9.23 -5.24
C SER A 74 -6.28 -8.79 -5.74
N THR A 75 -7.17 -8.38 -4.83
CA THR A 75 -8.51 -7.88 -5.20
C THR A 75 -8.41 -6.60 -6.02
N ALA A 76 -7.58 -5.65 -5.62
CA ALA A 76 -7.38 -4.39 -6.32
C ALA A 76 -6.76 -4.57 -7.71
N THR A 77 -5.83 -5.50 -7.85
CA THR A 77 -5.23 -5.87 -9.14
C THR A 77 -6.28 -6.41 -10.10
N SER A 78 -7.11 -7.34 -9.63
CA SER A 78 -8.21 -7.92 -10.43
C SER A 78 -9.24 -6.88 -10.85
N ALA A 79 -9.52 -5.89 -10.02
CA ALA A 79 -10.45 -4.80 -10.29
C ALA A 79 -9.83 -3.63 -11.07
N LYS A 80 -8.52 -3.69 -11.41
CA LYS A 80 -7.75 -2.63 -12.10
C LYS A 80 -7.85 -1.27 -11.40
N VAL A 81 -7.78 -1.26 -10.08
CA VAL A 81 -7.90 -0.03 -9.28
C VAL A 81 -6.60 0.77 -9.36
N GLN A 82 -6.71 2.06 -9.68
CA GLN A 82 -5.54 2.93 -9.91
C GLN A 82 -4.72 3.21 -8.64
N ASP A 83 -5.34 3.21 -7.45
CA ASP A 83 -4.69 3.59 -6.20
C ASP A 83 -3.85 2.47 -5.53
N ILE A 84 -3.58 1.38 -6.24
CA ILE A 84 -2.83 0.24 -5.70
C ILE A 84 -1.41 0.64 -5.26
N SER A 85 -0.84 1.70 -5.82
CA SER A 85 0.50 2.20 -5.47
C SER A 85 0.59 2.67 -4.02
N HIS A 86 -0.46 3.29 -3.48
CA HIS A 86 -0.52 3.69 -2.07
C HIS A 86 -0.53 2.48 -1.12
N LEU A 87 -1.30 1.45 -1.47
CA LEU A 87 -1.34 0.21 -0.71
C LEU A 87 0.04 -0.46 -0.70
N ALA A 88 0.66 -0.55 -1.89
CA ALA A 88 1.98 -1.14 -2.05
C ALA A 88 3.05 -0.35 -1.28
N LEU A 89 3.04 0.98 -1.36
CA LEU A 89 3.96 1.85 -0.63
C LEU A 89 3.86 1.64 0.88
N SER A 90 2.64 1.66 1.42
CA SER A 90 2.41 1.43 2.85
C SER A 90 2.93 0.06 3.30
N TRP A 91 2.74 -0.99 2.48
CA TRP A 91 3.26 -2.31 2.77
C TRP A 91 4.79 -2.35 2.73
N VAL A 92 5.40 -1.82 1.66
CA VAL A 92 6.86 -1.72 1.51
C VAL A 92 7.50 -1.00 2.69
N GLU A 93 6.93 0.13 3.13
CA GLU A 93 7.43 0.86 4.31
C GLU A 93 7.36 0.02 5.59
N CYS A 94 6.30 -0.76 5.77
CA CYS A 94 6.17 -1.67 6.90
C CYS A 94 7.26 -2.75 6.88
N GLU A 95 7.53 -3.38 5.73
CA GLU A 95 8.57 -4.41 5.60
C GLU A 95 9.97 -3.81 5.80
N LEU A 96 10.25 -2.63 5.25
CA LEU A 96 11.54 -1.95 5.41
C LEU A 96 11.84 -1.53 6.85
N ARG A 97 10.83 -1.15 7.64
CA ARG A 97 11.00 -0.89 9.08
C ARG A 97 11.48 -2.13 9.85
N GLU A 98 11.11 -3.31 9.39
CA GLU A 98 11.55 -4.59 9.95
C GLU A 98 12.85 -5.10 9.30
N SER A 99 13.44 -4.33 8.40
CA SER A 99 14.61 -4.73 7.62
C SER A 99 14.37 -5.94 6.70
N ASP A 100 13.11 -6.26 6.40
CA ASP A 100 12.71 -7.36 5.52
C ASP A 100 12.73 -6.89 4.04
N ARG A 101 13.94 -6.78 3.49
CA ARG A 101 14.18 -6.30 2.13
C ARG A 101 13.60 -7.22 1.07
N GLU A 102 13.63 -8.52 1.32
CA GLU A 102 13.14 -9.51 0.37
C GLU A 102 11.64 -9.37 0.16
N ASN A 103 10.87 -9.28 1.24
CA ASN A 103 9.43 -9.07 1.14
C ASN A 103 9.09 -7.71 0.54
N ALA A 104 9.81 -6.65 0.89
CA ALA A 104 9.65 -5.35 0.25
C ALA A 104 9.86 -5.41 -1.27
N LEU A 105 10.91 -6.10 -1.73
CA LEU A 105 11.17 -6.33 -3.16
C LEU A 105 10.06 -7.12 -3.84
N LYS A 106 9.54 -8.19 -3.21
CA LYS A 106 8.41 -8.97 -3.74
C LYS A 106 7.18 -8.10 -3.99
N VAL A 107 6.85 -7.20 -3.05
CA VAL A 107 5.74 -6.26 -3.22
C VAL A 107 5.98 -5.31 -4.39
N LEU A 108 7.19 -4.77 -4.53
CA LEU A 108 7.54 -3.86 -5.62
C LEU A 108 7.54 -4.56 -6.99
N LEU A 109 8.04 -5.79 -7.08
CA LEU A 109 7.99 -6.58 -8.31
C LEU A 109 6.56 -6.90 -8.71
N ALA A 110 5.70 -7.26 -7.76
CA ALA A 110 4.29 -7.47 -8.01
C ALA A 110 3.59 -6.18 -8.48
N LEU A 111 3.88 -5.03 -7.85
CA LEU A 111 3.36 -3.73 -8.30
C LEU A 111 3.79 -3.39 -9.72
N ALA A 112 5.04 -3.66 -10.10
CA ALA A 112 5.52 -3.43 -11.46
C ALA A 112 4.71 -4.21 -12.48
N SER A 113 4.35 -5.48 -12.19
CA SER A 113 3.67 -6.39 -13.12
C SER A 113 2.14 -6.25 -13.16
N VAL A 114 1.53 -5.40 -12.33
CA VAL A 114 0.06 -5.27 -12.23
C VAL A 114 -0.63 -5.08 -13.60
N ASP A 115 -0.08 -4.34 -14.54
CA ASP A 115 -0.72 -4.08 -15.84
C ASP A 115 -0.14 -4.93 -16.98
N SER A 116 0.79 -5.84 -16.69
CA SER A 116 1.45 -6.65 -17.72
C SER A 116 0.67 -7.89 -18.16
N GLY A 117 -0.50 -8.12 -17.58
CA GLY A 117 -1.31 -9.31 -17.83
C GLY A 117 -0.81 -10.57 -17.13
N GLU A 118 0.26 -10.48 -16.35
CA GLU A 118 0.73 -11.56 -15.50
C GLU A 118 0.12 -11.42 -14.11
N GLU A 119 -0.55 -12.47 -13.67
CA GLU A 119 -1.11 -12.55 -12.31
C GLU A 119 0.01 -12.79 -11.30
N THR A 120 0.76 -11.73 -10.98
CA THR A 120 1.86 -11.82 -10.02
C THR A 120 1.40 -11.29 -8.67
N THR A 121 1.16 -12.18 -7.74
CA THR A 121 0.93 -11.78 -6.33
C THR A 121 2.28 -11.57 -5.64
N PRO A 122 2.38 -10.70 -4.61
CA PRO A 122 3.64 -10.48 -3.89
C PRO A 122 4.24 -11.78 -3.31
N ASN A 123 3.39 -12.73 -2.90
CA ASN A 123 3.85 -14.02 -2.36
C ASN A 123 4.44 -14.95 -3.44
N ALA A 124 4.07 -14.77 -4.70
CA ALA A 124 4.55 -15.57 -5.83
C ALA A 124 5.72 -14.89 -6.59
N ALA A 125 6.00 -13.62 -6.32
CA ALA A 125 7.06 -12.89 -6.98
C ALA A 125 8.43 -13.48 -6.63
N ARG A 126 9.21 -13.85 -7.67
CA ARG A 126 10.58 -14.30 -7.51
C ARG A 126 11.54 -13.10 -7.52
N VAL A 127 12.45 -13.07 -6.56
CA VAL A 127 13.43 -11.97 -6.39
C VAL A 127 14.75 -12.29 -7.06
N GLU A 128 14.86 -13.41 -7.76
CA GLU A 128 16.10 -13.90 -8.35
C GLU A 128 16.21 -13.57 -9.84
N GLY A 129 17.42 -13.16 -10.24
CA GLY A 129 17.81 -12.97 -11.62
C GLY A 129 17.76 -11.52 -12.12
N ALA A 130 18.85 -11.08 -12.77
CA ALA A 130 19.00 -9.73 -13.32
C ALA A 130 17.90 -9.37 -14.33
N THR A 131 17.38 -10.35 -15.06
CA THR A 131 16.32 -10.16 -16.04
C THR A 131 15.01 -9.72 -15.40
N VAL A 132 14.68 -10.22 -14.19
CA VAL A 132 13.48 -9.85 -13.44
C VAL A 132 13.55 -8.37 -13.04
N PHE A 133 14.69 -7.92 -12.56
CA PHE A 133 14.90 -6.52 -12.17
C PHE A 133 14.85 -5.58 -13.37
N LEU A 134 15.48 -5.92 -14.50
CA LEU A 134 15.42 -5.13 -15.72
C LEU A 134 14.00 -5.02 -16.26
N ARG A 135 13.25 -6.12 -16.25
CA ARG A 135 11.85 -6.14 -16.64
C ARG A 135 11.00 -5.23 -15.74
N ALA A 136 11.15 -5.38 -14.42
CA ALA A 136 10.43 -4.54 -13.46
C ALA A 136 10.76 -3.05 -13.63
N GLN A 137 12.03 -2.71 -13.87
CA GLN A 137 12.45 -1.34 -14.16
C GLN A 137 11.76 -0.77 -15.41
N ASN A 138 11.69 -1.54 -16.49
CA ASN A 138 10.99 -1.13 -17.70
C ASN A 138 9.51 -0.93 -17.47
N LEU A 139 8.85 -1.83 -16.71
CA LEU A 139 7.44 -1.73 -16.36
C LEU A 139 7.16 -0.49 -15.48
N PHE A 140 8.01 -0.21 -14.49
CA PHE A 140 7.89 1.03 -13.70
C PHE A 140 8.04 2.27 -14.57
N ASN A 141 9.03 2.31 -15.47
CA ASN A 141 9.21 3.43 -16.39
C ASN A 141 7.98 3.62 -17.29
N GLN A 142 7.39 2.53 -17.79
CA GLN A 142 6.18 2.59 -18.59
C GLN A 142 4.99 3.13 -17.76
N LYS A 143 4.80 2.65 -16.53
CA LYS A 143 3.75 3.16 -15.62
C LYS A 143 3.92 4.64 -15.34
N MET A 144 5.15 5.08 -15.06
CA MET A 144 5.46 6.49 -14.83
C MET A 144 5.19 7.33 -16.07
N ASN A 145 5.64 6.89 -17.25
CA ASN A 145 5.36 7.59 -18.49
C ASN A 145 3.85 7.71 -18.75
N ASN A 146 3.08 6.64 -18.52
CA ASN A 146 1.63 6.65 -18.69
C ASN A 146 0.95 7.59 -17.67
N ALA A 147 1.41 7.60 -16.43
CA ALA A 147 0.88 8.50 -15.40
C ALA A 147 1.15 9.98 -15.72
N PHE A 148 2.28 10.29 -16.34
CA PHE A 148 2.70 11.67 -16.65
C PHE A 148 2.40 12.12 -18.07
N ALA A 149 2.21 11.21 -19.04
CA ALA A 149 1.93 11.53 -20.44
C ALA A 149 0.61 12.28 -20.66
N GLY A 150 -0.34 12.13 -19.73
CA GLY A 150 -1.64 12.81 -19.80
C GLY A 150 -1.59 14.34 -19.61
N GLY A 151 -0.43 14.95 -19.41
CA GLY A 151 -0.26 16.41 -19.31
C GLY A 151 -1.05 17.10 -18.21
N GLY A 152 -1.77 16.33 -17.36
CA GLY A 152 -2.73 16.83 -16.38
C GLY A 152 -2.18 17.01 -14.97
N VAL A 153 -1.07 16.40 -14.64
CA VAL A 153 -0.59 16.31 -13.25
C VAL A 153 -0.12 17.65 -12.68
N TRP A 154 0.27 18.58 -13.54
CA TRP A 154 0.85 19.88 -13.11
C TRP A 154 -0.02 21.11 -13.39
N LYS A 155 -1.16 20.96 -14.03
CA LYS A 155 -2.08 22.08 -14.28
C LYS A 155 -3.16 22.17 -13.20
N GLY A 156 -2.81 22.53 -11.98
CA GLY A 156 -3.61 23.24 -10.98
C GLY A 156 -5.12 23.03 -10.89
N ARG A 157 -5.65 21.87 -11.30
CA ARG A 157 -7.03 21.53 -11.08
C ARG A 157 -7.11 20.53 -9.91
N GLU A 158 -7.95 20.89 -8.97
CA GLU A 158 -8.34 20.19 -7.74
C GLU A 158 -8.78 18.73 -7.95
N HIS A 159 -7.84 17.83 -8.30
CA HIS A 159 -8.02 16.39 -8.21
C HIS A 159 -6.89 15.82 -7.38
N ASP A 160 -7.01 15.97 -6.07
CA ASP A 160 -6.05 15.49 -5.07
C ASP A 160 -5.65 14.01 -5.25
N GLY A 161 -6.53 13.17 -5.77
CA GLY A 161 -6.28 11.75 -5.92
C GLY A 161 -5.22 11.36 -6.96
N LEU A 162 -5.18 12.02 -8.12
CA LEU A 162 -4.20 11.71 -9.18
C LEU A 162 -2.77 12.15 -8.80
N GLN A 163 -2.65 13.22 -8.03
CA GLN A 163 -1.38 13.71 -7.54
C GLN A 163 -0.80 12.76 -6.49
N GLU A 164 -1.62 12.30 -5.54
CA GLU A 164 -1.23 11.32 -4.54
C GLU A 164 -0.77 9.99 -5.17
N TYR A 165 -1.49 9.49 -6.18
CA TYR A 165 -1.11 8.29 -6.92
C TYR A 165 0.27 8.41 -7.58
N GLY A 166 0.53 9.50 -8.28
CA GLY A 166 1.82 9.74 -8.94
C GLY A 166 2.97 9.79 -7.93
N ILE A 167 2.78 10.43 -6.79
CA ILE A 167 3.78 10.51 -5.73
C ILE A 167 4.07 9.11 -5.16
N ALA A 168 3.04 8.34 -4.83
CA ALA A 168 3.21 6.99 -4.30
C ALA A 168 3.94 6.07 -5.30
N LEU A 169 3.65 6.18 -6.59
CA LEU A 169 4.34 5.42 -7.64
C LEU A 169 5.82 5.80 -7.72
N ILE A 170 6.15 7.10 -7.68
CA ILE A 170 7.55 7.57 -7.66
C ILE A 170 8.29 7.03 -6.43
N GLN A 171 7.66 7.05 -5.26
CA GLN A 171 8.25 6.55 -4.03
C GLN A 171 8.49 5.03 -4.09
N CYS A 172 7.54 4.27 -4.61
CA CYS A 172 7.72 2.84 -4.87
C CYS A 172 8.90 2.58 -5.82
N PHE A 173 9.01 3.34 -6.90
CA PHE A 173 10.12 3.20 -7.84
C PHE A 173 11.46 3.59 -7.20
N ALA A 174 11.51 4.63 -6.39
CA ALA A 174 12.71 5.01 -5.65
C ALA A 174 13.17 3.91 -4.67
N HIS A 175 12.24 3.31 -3.92
CA HIS A 175 12.53 2.15 -3.08
C HIS A 175 13.04 0.97 -3.89
N PHE A 176 12.42 0.67 -5.04
CA PHE A 176 12.86 -0.38 -5.93
C PHE A 176 14.31 -0.16 -6.41
N GLN A 177 14.64 1.05 -6.86
CA GLN A 177 16.00 1.38 -7.31
C GLN A 177 17.03 1.27 -6.19
N TYR A 178 16.68 1.72 -4.99
CA TYR A 178 17.54 1.62 -3.82
C TYR A 178 17.85 0.17 -3.46
N LEU A 179 16.83 -0.67 -3.36
CA LEU A 179 16.96 -2.08 -3.00
C LEU A 179 17.70 -2.88 -4.07
N ASN A 180 17.41 -2.62 -5.36
CA ASN A 180 18.11 -3.27 -6.48
C ASN A 180 19.62 -2.98 -6.47
N LYS A 181 20.03 -1.72 -6.22
CA LYS A 181 21.44 -1.36 -6.12
C LYS A 181 22.15 -2.05 -4.97
N GLN A 182 21.48 -2.32 -3.87
CA GLN A 182 22.07 -3.05 -2.75
C GLN A 182 22.24 -4.53 -3.07
N THR A 183 21.21 -5.16 -3.65
CA THR A 183 21.29 -6.57 -4.08
C THR A 183 22.43 -6.81 -5.07
N CYS A 184 22.68 -5.87 -5.99
CA CYS A 184 23.80 -5.97 -6.93
C CYS A 184 25.20 -5.77 -6.31
N LYS A 185 25.30 -5.29 -5.09
CA LYS A 185 26.59 -5.12 -4.39
C LYS A 185 26.96 -6.32 -3.51
N GLU A 186 25.98 -7.15 -3.18
CA GLU A 186 26.14 -8.33 -2.32
C GLU A 186 26.45 -9.60 -3.16
N ILE A 187 26.43 -9.51 -4.49
CA ILE A 187 26.83 -10.55 -5.47
C ILE A 187 28.25 -10.28 -5.96
#